data_3187cfabd840ea3bc1fd89ec3547d170
#
_entry.id   3187cfabd840ea3bc1fd89ec3547d170
#
_cell.length_a   1.000
_cell.length_b   1.000
_cell.length_c   1.000
_cell.angle_alpha   90.00
_cell.angle_beta   90.00
_cell.angle_gamma   90.00
#
_symmetry.space_group_name_H-M   'P 1'
#
loop_
_entity.id
_entity.type
_entity.pdbx_description
1 polymer ?
#
loop_
_entity_poly.entity_id
_entity_poly.type
_entity_poly.pdbx_seq_one_letter_code
_entity_poly.pdbx_strand_id
1 'polypeptide(L)'
;FPPKWLEPGDSLIREEIAHAHPEDRVLWGRGATDMKASDAVMLYLAATLDGRTPETTPKVDLTYVFYDHEEVVAEKNGLRKVVEAHPDWITGDFAIIGEPTNSGIEGGCNGTIRFDVVTHGVAAHSARAWMGENAIHKAADILNRLNAYEPATVNVDGLDYREGLNATLISGGKGTNVIPDECRVHVNYRFAPDKSLAEAKALMMGADAGAELGNGKHVATGGVFEGYGIEMK
;
A
#
# COMPACT_ATOMS: atom_id res chain seq x y z
N PHE A 1 8.80 -22.03 -4.72
CA PHE A 1 8.44 -22.95 -5.80
C PHE A 1 9.34 -22.63 -6.99
N PRO A 2 9.85 -23.66 -7.74
CA PRO A 2 10.59 -23.41 -8.95
C PRO A 2 9.66 -22.76 -10.00
N PRO A 3 10.19 -21.92 -10.91
CA PRO A 3 9.43 -21.37 -12.01
C PRO A 3 8.86 -22.52 -12.87
N LYS A 4 7.63 -22.34 -13.34
CA LYS A 4 6.97 -23.29 -14.26
C LYS A 4 6.52 -22.51 -15.48
N TRP A 5 6.85 -23.03 -16.66
CA TRP A 5 6.26 -22.56 -17.90
C TRP A 5 4.86 -23.12 -18.04
N LEU A 6 3.91 -22.27 -18.34
CA LEU A 6 2.53 -22.63 -18.67
C LEU A 6 2.36 -22.56 -20.17
N GLU A 7 1.71 -23.58 -20.72
CA GLU A 7 1.37 -23.60 -22.15
C GLU A 7 -0.05 -23.08 -22.35
N PRO A 8 -0.37 -22.57 -23.55
CA PRO A 8 -1.74 -22.21 -23.91
C PRO A 8 -2.70 -23.39 -23.64
N GLY A 9 -3.78 -23.10 -22.92
CA GLY A 9 -4.75 -24.12 -22.48
C GLY A 9 -4.53 -24.68 -21.08
N ASP A 10 -3.43 -24.31 -20.39
CA ASP A 10 -3.29 -24.60 -18.97
C ASP A 10 -4.42 -23.92 -18.15
N SER A 11 -4.99 -24.63 -17.19
CA SER A 11 -6.09 -24.13 -16.35
C SER A 11 -5.74 -22.91 -15.50
N LEU A 12 -4.44 -22.64 -15.32
CA LEU A 12 -3.93 -21.46 -14.60
C LEU A 12 -3.81 -20.21 -15.48
N ILE A 13 -3.97 -20.37 -16.81
CA ILE A 13 -3.98 -19.25 -17.75
C ILE A 13 -5.41 -18.75 -17.87
N ARG A 14 -5.64 -17.47 -17.58
CA ARG A 14 -6.94 -16.84 -17.82
C ARG A 14 -7.23 -16.78 -19.33
N GLU A 15 -8.50 -16.88 -19.67
CA GLU A 15 -8.96 -16.90 -21.07
C GLU A 15 -8.44 -15.69 -21.88
N GLU A 16 -8.41 -14.51 -21.27
CA GLU A 16 -7.91 -13.28 -21.89
C GLU A 16 -6.42 -13.38 -22.28
N ILE A 17 -5.60 -14.08 -21.49
CA ILE A 17 -4.17 -14.29 -21.77
C ILE A 17 -4.00 -15.37 -22.83
N ALA A 18 -4.77 -16.45 -22.75
CA ALA A 18 -4.68 -17.56 -23.69
C ALA A 18 -5.04 -17.18 -25.15
N HIS A 19 -5.90 -16.19 -25.32
CA HIS A 19 -6.31 -15.72 -26.65
C HIS A 19 -5.39 -14.66 -27.26
N ALA A 20 -4.55 -13.97 -26.47
CA ALA A 20 -3.71 -12.90 -26.97
C ALA A 20 -2.61 -13.42 -27.89
N HIS A 21 -1.88 -14.46 -27.48
CA HIS A 21 -0.80 -15.10 -28.24
C HIS A 21 -0.77 -16.61 -27.90
N PRO A 22 -1.49 -17.44 -28.67
CA PRO A 22 -1.62 -18.88 -28.37
C PRO A 22 -0.32 -19.66 -28.35
N GLU A 23 0.71 -19.18 -29.06
CA GLU A 23 2.05 -19.76 -29.14
C GLU A 23 2.98 -19.32 -27.98
N ASP A 24 2.63 -18.26 -27.22
CA ASP A 24 3.46 -17.75 -26.17
C ASP A 24 3.36 -18.61 -24.91
N ARG A 25 4.50 -18.85 -24.29
CA ARG A 25 4.57 -19.52 -23.00
C ARG A 25 4.55 -18.50 -21.87
N VAL A 26 3.87 -18.83 -20.80
CA VAL A 26 3.77 -18.01 -19.59
C VAL A 26 4.65 -18.60 -18.49
N LEU A 27 5.56 -17.79 -17.94
CA LEU A 27 6.35 -18.17 -16.78
C LEU A 27 5.51 -17.98 -15.51
N TRP A 28 5.22 -19.08 -14.83
CA TRP A 28 4.52 -19.08 -13.56
C TRP A 28 5.49 -19.29 -12.40
N GLY A 29 5.44 -18.38 -11.40
CA GLY A 29 6.25 -18.51 -10.19
C GLY A 29 6.12 -17.31 -9.29
N ARG A 30 6.53 -17.46 -8.03
CA ARG A 30 6.57 -16.35 -7.07
C ARG A 30 7.53 -15.27 -7.57
N GLY A 31 7.07 -14.03 -7.62
CA GLY A 31 7.84 -12.90 -8.09
C GLY A 31 8.05 -12.86 -9.61
N ALA A 32 7.38 -13.71 -10.42
CA ALA A 32 7.52 -13.66 -11.87
C ALA A 32 7.04 -12.32 -12.43
N THR A 33 5.93 -11.81 -11.90
CA THR A 33 5.40 -10.48 -12.25
C THR A 33 5.96 -9.41 -11.33
N ASP A 34 5.96 -9.64 -10.04
CA ASP A 34 6.33 -8.70 -9.00
C ASP A 34 7.56 -9.22 -8.24
N MET A 35 8.82 -8.74 -8.62
CA MET A 35 9.06 -8.02 -9.88
C MET A 35 10.33 -8.54 -10.59
N LYS A 36 10.63 -9.84 -10.48
CA LYS A 36 11.85 -10.45 -11.06
C LYS A 36 11.96 -10.29 -12.59
N ALA A 37 10.83 -10.06 -13.28
CA ALA A 37 10.87 -9.74 -14.70
C ALA A 37 11.60 -8.41 -14.95
N SER A 38 11.32 -7.40 -14.13
CA SER A 38 12.03 -6.12 -14.19
C SER A 38 13.49 -6.25 -13.77
N ASP A 39 13.81 -7.03 -12.73
CA ASP A 39 15.19 -7.35 -12.37
C ASP A 39 15.96 -7.95 -13.54
N ALA A 40 15.35 -8.90 -14.26
CA ALA A 40 15.96 -9.52 -15.42
C ALA A 40 16.22 -8.51 -16.55
N VAL A 41 15.30 -7.58 -16.80
CA VAL A 41 15.48 -6.49 -17.78
C VAL A 41 16.63 -5.58 -17.36
N MET A 42 16.68 -5.16 -16.11
CA MET A 42 17.76 -4.31 -15.58
C MET A 42 19.12 -4.99 -15.69
N LEU A 43 19.23 -6.28 -15.35
CA LEU A 43 20.46 -7.06 -15.48
C LEU A 43 20.87 -7.21 -16.96
N TYR A 44 19.91 -7.43 -17.85
CA TYR A 44 20.18 -7.48 -19.29
C TYR A 44 20.70 -6.15 -19.80
N LEU A 45 20.09 -5.03 -19.42
CA LEU A 45 20.55 -3.68 -19.79
C LEU A 45 21.95 -3.40 -19.24
N ALA A 46 22.21 -3.75 -18.00
CA ALA A 46 23.55 -3.61 -17.39
C ALA A 46 24.61 -4.40 -18.12
N ALA A 47 24.26 -5.58 -18.66
CA ALA A 47 25.18 -6.43 -19.41
C ALA A 47 25.39 -5.96 -20.86
N THR A 48 24.37 -5.31 -21.47
CA THR A 48 24.41 -4.87 -22.86
C THR A 48 24.90 -3.44 -23.02
N LEU A 49 24.64 -2.57 -22.06
CA LEU A 49 25.15 -1.19 -22.04
C LEU A 49 26.53 -1.16 -21.37
N ASP A 50 27.49 -1.90 -21.94
CA ASP A 50 28.80 -2.16 -21.35
C ASP A 50 29.88 -1.15 -21.75
N GLY A 51 29.55 -0.16 -22.58
CA GLY A 51 30.45 0.90 -23.03
C GLY A 51 31.58 0.47 -23.97
N ARG A 52 31.54 -0.76 -24.49
CA ARG A 52 32.59 -1.29 -25.37
C ARG A 52 32.50 -0.79 -26.80
N THR A 53 31.29 -0.37 -27.22
CA THR A 53 31.08 0.25 -28.54
C THR A 53 30.24 1.51 -28.40
N PRO A 54 30.21 2.40 -29.41
CA PRO A 54 29.36 3.58 -29.37
C PRO A 54 27.87 3.27 -29.16
N GLU A 55 27.40 2.14 -29.68
CA GLU A 55 26.02 1.68 -29.59
C GLU A 55 25.69 1.15 -28.18
N THR A 56 26.66 0.59 -27.47
CA THR A 56 26.51 0.06 -26.12
C THR A 56 26.94 1.04 -25.04
N THR A 57 27.41 2.25 -25.40
CA THR A 57 27.80 3.28 -24.46
C THR A 57 26.56 4.08 -24.02
N PRO A 58 26.18 4.08 -22.71
CA PRO A 58 25.10 4.92 -22.21
C PRO A 58 25.43 6.41 -22.44
N LYS A 59 24.39 7.20 -22.74
CA LYS A 59 24.53 8.66 -22.90
C LYS A 59 24.47 9.41 -21.56
N VAL A 60 24.12 8.72 -20.50
CA VAL A 60 24.01 9.22 -19.11
C VAL A 60 24.61 8.18 -18.18
N ASP A 61 24.99 8.60 -17.00
CA ASP A 61 25.43 7.68 -15.96
C ASP A 61 24.24 6.83 -15.47
N LEU A 62 24.46 5.53 -15.31
CA LEU A 62 23.44 4.59 -14.87
C LEU A 62 23.84 3.93 -13.56
N THR A 63 22.97 4.01 -12.57
CA THR A 63 23.10 3.26 -11.32
C THR A 63 21.97 2.24 -11.23
N TYR A 64 22.33 0.97 -11.05
CA TYR A 64 21.37 -0.11 -10.84
C TYR A 64 21.35 -0.45 -9.34
N VAL A 65 20.15 -0.39 -8.76
CA VAL A 65 19.95 -0.66 -7.33
C VAL A 65 19.06 -1.87 -7.18
N PHE A 66 19.61 -2.96 -6.64
CA PHE A 66 18.89 -4.17 -6.27
C PHE A 66 18.93 -4.28 -4.75
N TYR A 67 17.76 -4.40 -4.12
CA TYR A 67 17.67 -4.47 -2.67
C TYR A 67 16.66 -5.53 -2.23
N ASP A 68 16.77 -5.95 -0.99
CA ASP A 68 15.91 -6.97 -0.39
C ASP A 68 14.85 -6.36 0.53
N HIS A 69 13.91 -7.19 0.95
CA HIS A 69 12.90 -6.84 1.96
C HIS A 69 12.03 -5.64 1.59
N GLU A 70 11.62 -5.52 0.32
CA GLU A 70 10.71 -4.47 -0.13
C GLU A 70 9.34 -4.61 0.57
N GLU A 71 8.75 -5.80 0.57
CA GLU A 71 7.40 -6.13 1.02
C GLU A 71 7.23 -6.27 2.55
N VAL A 72 8.19 -5.78 3.33
CA VAL A 72 8.17 -5.95 4.78
C VAL A 72 8.21 -4.61 5.52
N VAL A 73 8.27 -4.67 6.85
CA VAL A 73 8.35 -3.46 7.69
C VAL A 73 9.58 -2.61 7.36
N ALA A 74 9.42 -1.29 7.41
CA ALA A 74 10.42 -0.31 6.96
C ALA A 74 11.81 -0.50 7.59
N GLU A 75 11.89 -1.00 8.83
CA GLU A 75 13.16 -1.25 9.53
C GLU A 75 13.99 -2.35 8.89
N LYS A 76 13.37 -3.25 8.13
CA LYS A 76 14.05 -4.35 7.42
C LYS A 76 14.35 -4.02 5.97
N ASN A 77 13.67 -3.02 5.40
CA ASN A 77 13.78 -2.64 3.99
C ASN A 77 15.23 -2.31 3.61
N GLY A 78 15.75 -2.99 2.60
CA GLY A 78 17.15 -2.88 2.16
C GLY A 78 17.46 -1.51 1.56
N LEU A 79 16.55 -0.91 0.79
CA LEU A 79 16.73 0.41 0.20
C LEU A 79 16.87 1.48 1.30
N ARG A 80 16.04 1.41 2.34
CA ARG A 80 16.15 2.34 3.48
C ARG A 80 17.53 2.29 4.12
N LYS A 81 18.08 1.09 4.31
CA LYS A 81 19.45 0.93 4.87
C LYS A 81 20.52 1.52 3.95
N VAL A 82 20.36 1.39 2.63
CA VAL A 82 21.26 2.02 1.66
C VAL A 82 21.15 3.53 1.73
N VAL A 83 19.94 4.10 1.79
CA VAL A 83 19.71 5.55 1.94
C VAL A 83 20.39 6.09 3.21
N GLU A 84 20.29 5.37 4.32
CA GLU A 84 20.86 5.77 5.61
C GLU A 84 22.41 5.66 5.62
N ALA A 85 22.98 4.64 4.98
CA ALA A 85 24.41 4.35 5.02
C ALA A 85 25.20 4.99 3.87
N HIS A 86 24.60 5.07 2.68
CA HIS A 86 25.25 5.47 1.43
C HIS A 86 24.29 6.27 0.53
N PRO A 87 23.81 7.44 0.96
CA PRO A 87 22.85 8.25 0.19
C PRO A 87 23.37 8.66 -1.18
N ASP A 88 24.69 8.82 -1.31
CA ASP A 88 25.39 9.14 -2.55
C ASP A 88 25.25 8.05 -3.63
N TRP A 89 25.03 6.79 -3.24
CA TRP A 89 24.88 5.70 -4.20
C TRP A 89 23.55 5.72 -4.95
N ILE A 90 22.55 6.38 -4.41
CA ILE A 90 21.20 6.43 -4.95
C ILE A 90 20.76 7.86 -5.35
N THR A 91 21.71 8.79 -5.39
CA THR A 91 21.45 10.15 -5.87
C THR A 91 21.48 10.16 -7.39
N GLY A 92 20.47 10.76 -8.02
CA GLY A 92 20.36 10.87 -9.47
C GLY A 92 19.33 11.93 -9.86
N ASP A 93 19.31 12.31 -11.14
CA ASP A 93 18.38 13.28 -11.69
C ASP A 93 17.02 12.64 -12.05
N PHE A 94 17.00 11.32 -12.25
CA PHE A 94 15.82 10.58 -12.65
C PHE A 94 15.90 9.14 -12.13
N ALA A 95 14.76 8.58 -11.72
CA ALA A 95 14.66 7.19 -11.25
C ALA A 95 13.59 6.42 -12.04
N ILE A 96 13.92 5.17 -12.41
CA ILE A 96 12.97 4.20 -12.97
C ILE A 96 12.79 3.10 -11.94
N ILE A 97 11.56 2.88 -11.49
CA ILE A 97 11.17 1.85 -10.54
C ILE A 97 10.55 0.69 -11.30
N GLY A 98 11.05 -0.53 -11.07
CA GLY A 98 10.69 -1.70 -11.84
C GLY A 98 9.40 -2.41 -11.39
N GLU A 99 8.44 -1.70 -10.83
CA GLU A 99 7.17 -2.26 -10.38
C GLU A 99 6.26 -2.69 -11.55
N PRO A 100 5.33 -3.64 -11.32
CA PRO A 100 4.45 -4.13 -12.37
C PRO A 100 3.39 -3.06 -12.74
N THR A 101 3.47 -2.52 -13.94
CA THR A 101 2.59 -1.46 -14.47
C THR A 101 1.81 -1.92 -15.70
N ASN A 102 1.65 -3.23 -15.89
CA ASN A 102 1.05 -3.82 -17.10
C ASN A 102 1.71 -3.32 -18.38
N SER A 103 3.05 -3.22 -18.38
CA SER A 103 3.88 -2.69 -19.46
C SER A 103 3.62 -1.22 -19.84
N GLY A 104 2.93 -0.49 -18.98
CA GLY A 104 2.73 0.96 -19.11
C GLY A 104 3.81 1.75 -18.37
N ILE A 105 3.70 3.08 -18.45
CA ILE A 105 4.50 4.01 -17.65
C ILE A 105 3.58 4.69 -16.66
N GLU A 106 3.92 4.60 -15.38
CA GLU A 106 3.26 5.33 -14.30
C GLU A 106 4.23 6.37 -13.75
N GLY A 107 3.80 7.62 -13.66
CA GLY A 107 4.67 8.76 -13.33
C GLY A 107 4.74 9.05 -11.84
N GLY A 108 4.58 8.07 -10.99
CA GLY A 108 4.68 8.23 -9.55
C GLY A 108 3.76 7.31 -8.77
N CYS A 109 3.73 7.49 -7.45
CA CYS A 109 2.95 6.67 -6.54
C CYS A 109 2.14 7.54 -5.56
N ASN A 110 0.97 7.06 -5.17
CA ASN A 110 0.20 7.66 -4.09
C ASN A 110 0.95 7.52 -2.76
N GLY A 111 0.85 8.56 -1.93
CA GLY A 111 1.22 8.46 -0.52
C GLY A 111 0.31 7.48 0.22
N THR A 112 0.75 6.99 1.37
CA THR A 112 -0.04 6.06 2.19
C THR A 112 -0.02 6.43 3.66
N ILE A 113 -1.21 6.34 4.28
CA ILE A 113 -1.35 6.38 5.74
C ILE A 113 -2.14 5.15 6.16
N ARG A 114 -1.70 4.52 7.25
CA ARG A 114 -2.38 3.38 7.87
C ARG A 114 -2.65 3.70 9.33
N PHE A 115 -3.86 3.41 9.77
CA PHE A 115 -4.28 3.65 11.15
C PHE A 115 -5.46 2.76 11.53
N ASP A 116 -5.63 2.53 12.83
CA ASP A 116 -6.82 1.90 13.38
C ASP A 116 -7.80 2.96 13.87
N VAL A 117 -9.06 2.82 13.49
CA VAL A 117 -10.17 3.56 14.09
C VAL A 117 -10.82 2.65 15.13
N VAL A 118 -10.86 3.13 16.39
CA VAL A 118 -11.24 2.30 17.54
C VAL A 118 -12.56 2.76 18.12
N THR A 119 -13.47 1.81 18.31
CA THR A 119 -14.70 2.02 19.05
C THR A 119 -14.64 1.30 20.39
N HIS A 120 -15.22 1.92 21.40
CA HIS A 120 -15.32 1.37 22.76
C HIS A 120 -16.77 1.15 23.15
N GLY A 121 -16.99 0.09 23.92
CA GLY A 121 -18.27 -0.29 24.48
C GLY A 121 -18.15 -0.69 25.95
N VAL A 122 -19.14 -1.44 26.41
CA VAL A 122 -19.17 -2.01 27.76
C VAL A 122 -19.43 -3.50 27.65
N ALA A 123 -18.50 -4.31 28.15
CA ALA A 123 -18.64 -5.75 28.12
C ALA A 123 -19.78 -6.23 29.04
N ALA A 124 -20.58 -7.16 28.53
CA ALA A 124 -21.64 -7.81 29.29
C ALA A 124 -21.94 -9.21 28.73
N HIS A 125 -22.60 -10.04 29.51
CA HIS A 125 -23.09 -11.31 29.00
C HIS A 125 -24.24 -11.06 27.99
N SER A 126 -24.21 -11.71 26.83
CA SER A 126 -25.19 -11.49 25.75
C SER A 126 -26.65 -11.75 26.16
N ALA A 127 -26.88 -12.63 27.15
CA ALA A 127 -28.22 -12.84 27.72
C ALA A 127 -28.72 -11.67 28.59
N ARG A 128 -27.86 -10.68 28.87
CA ARG A 128 -28.19 -9.45 29.62
C ARG A 128 -27.71 -8.23 28.84
N ALA A 129 -28.07 -8.17 27.57
CA ALA A 129 -27.58 -7.16 26.62
C ALA A 129 -27.78 -5.71 27.07
N TRP A 130 -28.83 -5.44 27.86
CA TRP A 130 -29.12 -4.12 28.42
C TRP A 130 -28.09 -3.59 29.43
N MET A 131 -27.15 -4.45 29.87
CA MET A 131 -26.06 -4.08 30.79
C MET A 131 -24.77 -3.70 30.05
N GLY A 132 -24.72 -3.86 28.74
CA GLY A 132 -23.53 -3.61 27.92
C GLY A 132 -23.78 -2.64 26.80
N GLU A 133 -22.68 -2.24 26.17
CA GLU A 133 -22.66 -1.48 24.91
C GLU A 133 -21.77 -2.19 23.91
N ASN A 134 -22.31 -2.49 22.72
CA ASN A 134 -21.58 -3.28 21.74
C ASN A 134 -20.66 -2.41 20.88
N ALA A 135 -19.35 -2.57 21.05
CA ALA A 135 -18.35 -1.83 20.27
C ALA A 135 -18.38 -2.20 18.78
N ILE A 136 -18.71 -3.44 18.41
CA ILE A 136 -18.85 -3.85 16.99
C ILE A 136 -20.04 -3.09 16.37
N HIS A 137 -21.16 -2.95 17.07
CA HIS A 137 -22.29 -2.19 16.54
C HIS A 137 -21.94 -0.72 16.33
N LYS A 138 -21.12 -0.14 17.21
CA LYS A 138 -20.64 1.26 17.06
C LYS A 138 -19.72 1.42 15.85
N ALA A 139 -19.02 0.38 15.42
CA ALA A 139 -18.19 0.43 14.23
C ALA A 139 -18.99 0.57 12.92
N ALA A 140 -20.31 0.36 12.95
CA ALA A 140 -21.17 0.55 11.78
C ALA A 140 -21.10 1.98 11.22
N ASP A 141 -20.97 3.00 12.07
CA ASP A 141 -20.81 4.39 11.61
C ASP A 141 -19.48 4.60 10.88
N ILE A 142 -18.39 3.99 11.35
CA ILE A 142 -17.08 4.01 10.68
C ILE A 142 -17.21 3.41 9.27
N LEU A 143 -17.84 2.23 9.17
CA LEU A 143 -18.05 1.56 7.89
C LEU A 143 -18.96 2.35 6.95
N ASN A 144 -19.98 3.03 7.49
CA ASN A 144 -20.85 3.91 6.72
C ASN A 144 -20.08 5.13 6.17
N ARG A 145 -19.19 5.75 6.96
CA ARG A 145 -18.34 6.85 6.50
C ARG A 145 -17.38 6.39 5.41
N LEU A 146 -16.78 5.21 5.55
CA LEU A 146 -15.92 4.62 4.52
C LEU A 146 -16.70 4.33 3.23
N ASN A 147 -17.91 3.78 3.35
CA ASN A 147 -18.76 3.47 2.20
C ASN A 147 -19.28 4.72 1.49
N ALA A 148 -19.45 5.83 2.22
CA ALA A 148 -19.89 7.11 1.67
C ALA A 148 -18.73 7.98 1.16
N TYR A 149 -17.47 7.59 1.40
CA TYR A 149 -16.31 8.34 0.95
C TYR A 149 -16.16 8.25 -0.56
N GLU A 150 -16.09 9.40 -1.22
CA GLU A 150 -15.83 9.49 -2.65
C GLU A 150 -14.37 9.88 -2.88
N PRO A 151 -13.53 8.93 -3.37
CA PRO A 151 -12.14 9.20 -3.61
C PRO A 151 -11.95 10.23 -4.72
N ALA A 152 -11.07 11.20 -4.51
CA ALA A 152 -10.70 12.17 -5.53
C ALA A 152 -9.81 11.53 -6.61
N THR A 153 -9.91 12.09 -7.82
CA THR A 153 -8.88 11.96 -8.86
C THR A 153 -8.22 13.33 -9.01
N VAL A 154 -6.92 13.37 -8.78
CA VAL A 154 -6.15 14.63 -8.75
C VAL A 154 -5.13 14.60 -9.88
N ASN A 155 -5.13 15.65 -10.71
CA ASN A 155 -4.12 15.81 -11.76
C ASN A 155 -2.91 16.53 -11.18
N VAL A 156 -1.74 15.90 -11.26
CA VAL A 156 -0.46 16.49 -10.89
C VAL A 156 0.49 16.37 -12.07
N ASP A 157 0.93 17.49 -12.60
CA ASP A 157 1.84 17.58 -13.74
C ASP A 157 1.39 16.79 -14.99
N GLY A 158 0.08 16.72 -15.22
CA GLY A 158 -0.50 16.01 -16.37
C GLY A 158 -0.80 14.53 -16.12
N LEU A 159 -0.55 14.02 -14.93
CA LEU A 159 -0.82 12.63 -14.52
C LEU A 159 -1.98 12.59 -13.53
N ASP A 160 -2.90 11.65 -13.72
CA ASP A 160 -4.07 11.46 -12.87
C ASP A 160 -3.78 10.45 -11.76
N TYR A 161 -3.89 10.90 -10.52
CA TYR A 161 -3.75 10.08 -9.32
C TYR A 161 -5.13 9.84 -8.70
N ARG A 162 -5.52 8.59 -8.61
CA ARG A 162 -6.76 8.19 -7.92
C ARG A 162 -6.47 7.87 -6.47
N GLU A 163 -7.15 8.59 -5.59
CA GLU A 163 -7.09 8.32 -4.16
C GLU A 163 -7.91 7.08 -3.78
N GLY A 164 -7.71 6.58 -2.57
CA GLY A 164 -8.50 5.46 -2.07
C GLY A 164 -8.50 5.40 -0.56
N LEU A 165 -9.66 5.19 0.03
CA LEU A 165 -9.85 5.03 1.47
C LEU A 165 -10.60 3.74 1.74
N ASN A 166 -9.93 2.76 2.39
CA ASN A 166 -10.50 1.43 2.57
C ASN A 166 -10.24 0.87 3.96
N ALA A 167 -11.23 0.18 4.52
CA ALA A 167 -10.98 -0.76 5.60
C ALA A 167 -10.32 -2.01 5.04
N THR A 168 -9.19 -2.42 5.59
CA THR A 168 -8.45 -3.61 5.16
C THR A 168 -8.52 -4.76 6.16
N LEU A 169 -8.77 -4.46 7.44
CA LEU A 169 -9.03 -5.43 8.50
C LEU A 169 -10.06 -4.87 9.47
N ILE A 170 -10.83 -5.77 10.10
CA ILE A 170 -11.69 -5.44 11.22
C ILE A 170 -11.58 -6.54 12.27
N SER A 171 -11.51 -6.17 13.53
CA SER A 171 -11.44 -7.11 14.64
C SER A 171 -12.22 -6.60 15.85
N GLY A 172 -12.88 -7.51 16.57
CA GLY A 172 -13.61 -7.21 17.79
C GLY A 172 -14.21 -8.47 18.40
N GLY A 173 -14.42 -8.40 19.73
CA GLY A 173 -14.98 -9.51 20.48
C GLY A 173 -13.97 -10.56 20.94
N LYS A 174 -14.28 -11.23 22.05
CA LYS A 174 -13.43 -12.23 22.72
C LYS A 174 -14.16 -13.58 22.92
N GLY A 175 -15.47 -13.61 22.73
CA GLY A 175 -16.27 -14.81 22.95
C GLY A 175 -17.69 -14.66 22.40
N THR A 176 -18.32 -15.77 22.08
CA THR A 176 -19.62 -15.81 21.38
C THR A 176 -20.81 -15.37 22.25
N ASN A 177 -20.63 -15.33 23.58
CA ASN A 177 -21.65 -14.94 24.56
C ASN A 177 -21.29 -13.66 25.33
N VAL A 178 -20.30 -12.88 24.85
CA VAL A 178 -19.86 -11.63 25.47
C VAL A 178 -20.08 -10.50 24.48
N ILE A 179 -20.74 -9.41 24.94
CA ILE A 179 -20.84 -8.16 24.18
C ILE A 179 -19.46 -7.52 24.14
N PRO A 180 -18.91 -7.20 22.95
CA PRO A 180 -17.58 -6.65 22.80
C PRO A 180 -17.44 -5.25 23.40
N ASP A 181 -16.37 -5.03 24.15
CA ASP A 181 -15.97 -3.74 24.71
C ASP A 181 -15.03 -2.92 23.80
N GLU A 182 -14.49 -3.56 22.76
CA GLU A 182 -13.62 -2.89 21.78
C GLU A 182 -13.85 -3.49 20.38
N CYS A 183 -13.80 -2.63 19.37
CA CYS A 183 -13.68 -3.01 17.96
C CYS A 183 -12.70 -2.08 17.25
N ARG A 184 -11.85 -2.64 16.38
CA ARG A 184 -10.83 -1.95 15.60
C ARG A 184 -11.11 -2.13 14.14
N VAL A 185 -11.12 -1.04 13.39
CA VAL A 185 -11.18 -1.02 11.94
C VAL A 185 -9.85 -0.48 11.42
N HIS A 186 -9.07 -1.35 10.77
CA HIS A 186 -7.80 -0.96 10.15
C HIS A 186 -8.08 -0.28 8.83
N VAL A 187 -7.66 0.97 8.70
CA VAL A 187 -7.89 1.81 7.53
C VAL A 187 -6.59 2.09 6.80
N ASN A 188 -6.64 1.98 5.48
CA ASN A 188 -5.58 2.39 4.57
C ASN A 188 -6.11 3.56 3.73
N TYR A 189 -5.44 4.70 3.79
CA TYR A 189 -5.68 5.85 2.93
C TYR A 189 -4.53 6.01 1.95
N ARG A 190 -4.86 6.02 0.66
CA ARG A 190 -3.97 6.33 -0.45
C ARG A 190 -4.30 7.72 -0.94
N PHE A 191 -3.36 8.65 -0.84
CA PHE A 191 -3.55 10.05 -1.19
C PHE A 191 -2.62 10.49 -2.32
N ALA A 192 -3.09 11.43 -3.13
CA ALA A 192 -2.34 11.95 -4.25
C ALA A 192 -1.13 12.79 -3.79
N PRO A 193 -0.06 12.89 -4.62
CA PRO A 193 1.18 13.57 -4.26
C PRO A 193 1.08 15.10 -4.19
N ASP A 194 -0.09 15.68 -4.47
CA ASP A 194 -0.40 17.09 -4.22
C ASP A 194 -0.51 17.45 -2.73
N LYS A 195 -0.58 16.44 -1.86
CA LYS A 195 -0.75 16.58 -0.41
C LYS A 195 0.49 16.13 0.34
N SER A 196 0.87 16.91 1.32
CA SER A 196 1.81 16.45 2.36
C SER A 196 1.16 15.41 3.28
N LEU A 197 1.99 14.65 3.99
CA LEU A 197 1.52 13.72 5.02
C LEU A 197 0.66 14.41 6.10
N ALA A 198 0.98 15.66 6.45
CA ALA A 198 0.24 16.44 7.44
C ALA A 198 -1.17 16.79 6.94
N GLU A 199 -1.29 17.23 5.69
CA GLU A 199 -2.59 17.53 5.05
C GLU A 199 -3.44 16.28 4.90
N ALA A 200 -2.84 15.16 4.47
CA ALA A 200 -3.54 13.88 4.37
C ALA A 200 -4.05 13.38 5.74
N LYS A 201 -3.24 13.54 6.80
CA LYS A 201 -3.69 13.27 8.18
C LYS A 201 -4.84 14.18 8.60
N ALA A 202 -4.75 15.48 8.30
CA ALA A 202 -5.79 16.44 8.65
C ALA A 202 -7.14 16.12 7.98
N LEU A 203 -7.13 15.64 6.74
CA LEU A 203 -8.34 15.18 6.05
C LEU A 203 -9.01 13.99 6.75
N MET A 204 -8.24 13.10 7.35
CA MET A 204 -8.76 11.93 8.04
C MET A 204 -9.19 12.22 9.48
N MET A 205 -8.45 13.05 10.20
CA MET A 205 -8.52 13.19 11.66
C MET A 205 -8.71 14.63 12.16
N GLY A 206 -8.70 15.64 11.26
CA GLY A 206 -8.70 17.06 11.60
C GLY A 206 -7.28 17.62 11.77
N ALA A 207 -7.18 18.95 11.66
CA ALA A 207 -5.89 19.66 11.70
C ALA A 207 -5.16 19.54 13.04
N ASP A 208 -5.89 19.37 14.14
CA ASP A 208 -5.36 19.24 15.50
C ASP A 208 -5.13 17.78 15.94
N ALA A 209 -5.09 16.86 14.99
CA ALA A 209 -4.80 15.44 15.24
C ALA A 209 -3.40 15.19 15.86
N GLY A 210 -2.70 16.23 16.27
CA GLY A 210 -1.39 16.22 16.85
C GLY A 210 -1.31 16.21 18.40
N ALA A 211 -2.42 16.27 19.12
CA ALA A 211 -2.41 16.09 20.56
C ALA A 211 -2.25 14.59 20.88
N GLU A 212 -1.02 14.13 20.89
CA GLU A 212 -0.66 12.77 21.31
C GLU A 212 -1.13 12.50 22.74
N LEU A 213 -2.08 11.56 22.87
CA LEU A 213 -2.43 10.99 24.20
C LEU A 213 -1.35 10.03 24.73
N GLY A 214 -0.14 10.08 24.14
CA GLY A 214 0.93 9.11 24.37
C GLY A 214 0.73 7.81 23.58
N ASN A 215 1.82 7.18 23.16
CA ASN A 215 1.84 5.90 22.41
C ASN A 215 1.13 5.92 21.04
N GLY A 216 1.12 7.04 20.32
CA GLY A 216 0.51 7.12 18.98
C GLY A 216 -1.02 7.07 18.95
N LYS A 217 -1.69 7.29 20.10
CA LYS A 217 -3.15 7.35 20.19
C LYS A 217 -3.64 8.79 20.13
N HIS A 218 -4.66 9.01 19.33
CA HIS A 218 -5.29 10.32 19.15
C HIS A 218 -6.81 10.19 19.16
N VAL A 219 -7.51 11.29 19.44
CA VAL A 219 -8.94 11.42 19.11
C VAL A 219 -9.05 12.38 17.95
N ALA A 220 -9.71 11.94 16.89
CA ALA A 220 -9.93 12.78 15.71
C ALA A 220 -10.83 13.97 16.07
N THR A 221 -10.32 15.17 15.85
CA THR A 221 -11.01 16.45 16.16
C THR A 221 -11.74 17.02 14.95
N GLY A 222 -11.67 16.34 13.81
CA GLY A 222 -12.30 16.67 12.55
C GLY A 222 -12.02 15.61 11.49
N GLY A 223 -12.34 15.93 10.23
CA GLY A 223 -12.11 15.02 9.10
C GLY A 223 -13.10 13.86 9.03
N VAL A 224 -12.74 12.85 8.25
CA VAL A 224 -13.61 11.68 7.98
C VAL A 224 -13.96 10.92 9.26
N PHE A 225 -13.04 10.85 10.22
CA PHE A 225 -13.19 10.05 11.45
C PHE A 225 -13.34 10.89 12.72
N GLU A 226 -13.89 12.11 12.59
CA GLU A 226 -14.14 12.97 13.74
C GLU A 226 -14.86 12.22 14.88
N GLY A 227 -14.36 12.41 16.10
CA GLY A 227 -14.91 11.83 17.33
C GLY A 227 -14.42 10.43 17.66
N TYR A 228 -13.64 9.78 16.79
CA TYR A 228 -13.12 8.44 17.03
C TYR A 228 -11.69 8.44 17.56
N GLY A 229 -11.38 7.41 18.34
CA GLY A 229 -9.99 7.09 18.73
C GLY A 229 -9.22 6.57 17.53
N ILE A 230 -8.04 7.15 17.28
CA ILE A 230 -7.14 6.79 16.17
C ILE A 230 -5.83 6.27 16.75
N GLU A 231 -5.33 5.17 16.21
CA GLU A 231 -4.00 4.62 16.50
C GLU A 231 -3.21 4.51 15.18
N MET A 232 -2.13 5.29 15.05
CA MET A 232 -1.25 5.24 13.86
C MET A 232 -0.46 3.93 13.79
N LYS A 233 -0.21 3.45 12.57
CA LYS A 233 0.57 2.24 12.29
C LYS A 233 1.83 2.55 11.49
#